data_6de187193461f51e47e88beaf6288c40
#
_entry.id   6de187193461f51e47e88beaf6288c40
#
_cell.length_a   1.000
_cell.length_b   1.000
_cell.length_c   1.000
_cell.angle_alpha   90.00
_cell.angle_beta   90.00
_cell.angle_gamma   90.00
#
_symmetry.space_group_name_H-M   'P 1'
#
loop_
_entity.id
_entity.type
_entity.pdbx_description
1 polymer ?
#
loop_
_entity_poly.entity_id
_entity_poly.type
_entity_poly.pdbx_seq_one_letter_code
_entity_poly.pdbx_strand_id
1 'polypeptide(L)' 'MNTLQLTDVELVALQMLFDRENEISCESRANDDYYPNGRPQSKEEIILDKISYKVCKLVWKDNRIDVGKIFDFLTK' A
#
# COMPACT_ATOMS: atom_id res chain seq x y z
N MET A 1 13.99 -14.79 10.27
CA MET A 1 12.89 -14.17 9.53
C MET A 1 11.73 -13.87 10.47
N ASN A 2 11.22 -12.67 10.46
CA ASN A 2 10.12 -12.28 11.33
C ASN A 2 8.79 -12.74 10.76
N THR A 3 7.89 -13.20 11.63
CA THR A 3 6.54 -13.60 11.24
C THR A 3 5.55 -12.62 11.82
N LEU A 4 4.68 -12.07 10.97
CA LEU A 4 3.63 -11.16 11.36
C LEU A 4 2.28 -11.76 10.99
N GLN A 5 1.39 -11.88 11.99
CA GLN A 5 0.03 -12.38 11.78
C GLN A 5 -0.94 -11.22 11.89
N LEU A 6 -1.79 -11.07 10.88
CA LEU A 6 -2.79 -10.01 10.81
C LEU A 6 -4.17 -10.62 10.59
N THR A 7 -5.20 -9.99 11.19
CA THR A 7 -6.58 -10.31 10.86
C THR A 7 -6.91 -9.79 9.47
N ASP A 8 -8.03 -10.24 8.89
CA ASP A 8 -8.47 -9.79 7.58
C ASP A 8 -8.70 -8.27 7.57
N VAL A 9 -9.29 -7.73 8.62
CA VAL A 9 -9.53 -6.29 8.75
C VAL A 9 -8.21 -5.52 8.81
N GLU A 10 -7.26 -6.00 9.59
CA GLU A 10 -5.95 -5.38 9.71
C GLU A 10 -5.19 -5.41 8.38
N LEU A 11 -5.28 -6.51 7.65
CA LEU A 11 -4.62 -6.67 6.36
C LEU A 11 -5.16 -5.68 5.32
N VAL A 12 -6.50 -5.54 5.25
CA VAL A 12 -7.15 -4.60 4.34
C VAL A 12 -6.81 -3.16 4.73
N ALA A 13 -6.82 -2.85 6.02
CA ALA A 13 -6.45 -1.53 6.52
C ALA A 13 -5.01 -1.17 6.13
N LEU A 14 -4.10 -2.13 6.24
CA LEU A 14 -2.70 -1.94 5.86
C LEU A 14 -2.57 -1.68 4.35
N GLN A 15 -3.32 -2.39 3.53
CA GLN A 15 -3.34 -2.15 2.09
C GLN A 15 -3.83 -0.74 1.77
N MET A 16 -4.89 -0.28 2.43
CA MET A 16 -5.42 1.07 2.24
C MET A 16 -4.36 2.13 2.59
N LEU A 17 -3.61 1.90 3.67
CA LEU A 17 -2.53 2.78 4.08
C LEU A 17 -1.44 2.85 3.01
N PHE A 18 -1.00 1.71 2.49
CA PHE A 18 0.02 1.66 1.44
C PHE A 18 -0.46 2.35 0.15
N ASP A 19 -1.71 2.14 -0.24
CA ASP A 19 -2.27 2.78 -1.44
C ASP A 19 -2.24 4.30 -1.30
N ARG A 20 -2.61 4.81 -0.13
CA ARG A 20 -2.61 6.24 0.16
C ARG A 20 -1.19 6.82 0.13
N GLU A 21 -0.25 6.15 0.80
CA GLU A 21 1.15 6.59 0.85
C GLU A 21 1.81 6.55 -0.52
N ASN A 22 1.51 5.52 -1.30
CA ASN A 22 2.03 5.39 -2.65
C ASN A 22 1.54 6.52 -3.57
N GLU A 23 0.26 6.87 -3.46
CA GLU A 23 -0.34 7.97 -4.21
C GLU A 23 0.33 9.31 -3.86
N ILE A 24 0.49 9.59 -2.56
CA ILE A 24 1.15 10.81 -2.09
C ILE A 24 2.61 10.87 -2.55
N SER A 25 3.34 9.78 -2.42
CA SER A 25 4.74 9.70 -2.84
C SER A 25 4.91 9.89 -4.34
N CYS A 26 4.04 9.28 -5.12
CA CYS A 26 4.06 9.40 -6.58
C CYS A 26 3.82 10.84 -7.01
N GLU A 27 2.83 11.51 -6.42
CA GLU A 27 2.51 12.90 -6.69
C GLU A 27 3.65 13.82 -6.27
N SER A 28 4.24 13.59 -5.10
CA SER A 28 5.38 14.35 -4.60
C SER A 28 6.58 14.26 -5.55
N ARG A 29 6.87 13.06 -6.05
CA ARG A 29 7.97 12.86 -7.00
C ARG A 29 7.71 13.55 -8.33
N ALA A 30 6.47 13.49 -8.82
CA ALA A 30 6.10 14.09 -10.10
C ALA A 30 6.16 15.63 -10.06
N ASN A 31 5.89 16.23 -8.90
CA ASN A 31 5.84 17.67 -8.72
C ASN A 31 7.12 18.28 -8.14
N ASP A 32 8.22 17.52 -8.13
CA ASP A 32 9.50 18.01 -7.62
C ASP A 32 10.17 18.90 -8.66
N ASP A 33 10.28 20.19 -8.37
CA ASP A 33 10.85 21.20 -9.28
C ASP A 33 12.31 20.92 -9.64
N TYR A 34 13.03 20.23 -8.77
CA TYR A 34 14.44 19.88 -9.00
C TYR A 34 14.60 18.81 -10.08
N TYR A 35 13.56 18.02 -10.31
CA TYR A 35 13.58 16.92 -11.29
C TYR A 35 12.48 17.13 -12.32
N PRO A 36 12.81 17.70 -13.52
CA PRO A 36 11.80 17.99 -14.56
C PRO A 36 10.99 16.77 -15.02
N ASN A 37 11.60 15.58 -14.96
CA ASN A 37 10.96 14.34 -15.41
C ASN A 37 10.48 13.46 -14.22
N GLY A 38 10.39 14.06 -13.03
CA GLY A 38 10.03 13.35 -11.82
C GLY A 38 11.24 12.82 -11.05
N ARG A 39 11.14 12.85 -9.72
CA ARG A 39 12.20 12.37 -8.85
C ARG A 39 12.25 10.84 -8.83
N PRO A 40 13.43 10.21 -8.89
CA PRO A 40 13.52 8.76 -8.75
C PRO A 40 13.13 8.31 -7.34
N GLN A 41 12.66 7.06 -7.23
CA GLN A 41 12.31 6.48 -5.94
C GLN A 41 13.56 6.34 -5.05
N SER A 42 13.39 6.66 -3.75
CA SER A 42 14.41 6.40 -2.74
C SER A 42 14.45 4.89 -2.45
N LYS A 43 15.50 4.45 -1.75
CA LYS A 43 15.59 3.04 -1.31
C LYS A 43 14.43 2.65 -0.42
N GLU A 44 14.02 3.55 0.47
CA GLU A 44 12.86 3.32 1.35
C GLU A 44 11.58 3.15 0.54
N GLU A 45 11.35 4.01 -0.43
CA GLU A 45 10.16 3.94 -1.29
C GLU A 45 10.10 2.63 -2.08
N ILE A 46 11.25 2.17 -2.57
CA ILE A 46 11.33 0.89 -3.31
C ILE A 46 10.99 -0.28 -2.38
N ILE A 47 11.51 -0.27 -1.16
CA ILE A 47 11.24 -1.33 -0.18
C ILE A 47 9.76 -1.33 0.22
N LEU A 48 9.19 -0.15 0.47
CA LEU A 48 7.77 -0.02 0.82
C LEU A 48 6.87 -0.49 -0.31
N ASP A 49 7.24 -0.21 -1.55
CA ASP A 49 6.50 -0.66 -2.72
C ASP A 49 6.48 -2.19 -2.82
N LYS A 50 7.60 -2.84 -2.53
CA LYS A 50 7.68 -4.30 -2.50
C LYS A 50 6.80 -4.90 -1.42
N ILE A 51 6.78 -4.28 -0.23
CA ILE A 51 5.92 -4.72 0.88
C ILE A 51 4.45 -4.55 0.50
N SER A 52 4.10 -3.41 -0.07
CA SER A 52 2.76 -3.11 -0.57
C SER A 52 2.27 -4.18 -1.56
N TYR A 53 3.12 -4.60 -2.47
CA TYR A 53 2.80 -5.63 -3.45
C TYR A 53 2.51 -6.97 -2.77
N LYS A 54 3.31 -7.35 -1.76
CA LYS A 54 3.10 -8.57 -1.00
C LYS A 54 1.78 -8.54 -0.24
N VAL A 55 1.45 -7.42 0.37
CA VAL A 55 0.17 -7.24 1.09
C VAL A 55 -1.00 -7.35 0.13
N CYS A 56 -0.92 -6.70 -1.01
CA CYS A 56 -1.95 -6.75 -2.05
C CYS A 56 -2.20 -8.18 -2.51
N LYS A 57 -1.15 -8.96 -2.74
CA LYS A 57 -1.28 -10.36 -3.13
C LYS A 57 -2.01 -11.18 -2.08
N LEU A 58 -1.71 -10.96 -0.80
CA LEU A 58 -2.35 -11.69 0.28
C LEU A 58 -3.85 -11.35 0.37
N VAL A 59 -4.21 -10.09 0.20
CA VAL A 59 -5.60 -9.64 0.25
C VAL A 59 -6.42 -10.24 -0.90
N TRP A 60 -5.91 -10.20 -2.12
CA TRP A 60 -6.66 -10.65 -3.30
C TRP A 60 -6.57 -12.14 -3.58
N LYS A 61 -5.62 -12.83 -2.97
CA LYS A 61 -5.45 -14.27 -3.15
C LYS A 61 -6.51 -15.07 -2.39
N ASP A 62 -6.93 -14.60 -1.24
CA ASP A 62 -7.89 -15.32 -0.39
C ASP A 62 -9.32 -14.87 -0.70
N ASN A 63 -10.06 -15.72 -1.42
CA ASN A 63 -11.43 -15.45 -1.80
C ASN A 63 -12.40 -15.36 -0.60
N ARG A 64 -11.97 -15.77 0.60
CA ARG A 64 -12.77 -15.67 1.82
C ARG A 64 -12.75 -14.27 2.41
N ILE A 65 -11.80 -13.43 2.01
CA ILE A 65 -11.71 -12.05 2.47
C ILE A 65 -12.68 -11.20 1.64
N ASP A 66 -13.71 -10.67 2.28
CA ASP A 66 -14.64 -9.75 1.64
C ASP A 66 -14.09 -8.33 1.73
N VAL A 67 -13.27 -7.97 0.75
CA VAL A 67 -12.58 -6.68 0.72
C VAL A 67 -13.57 -5.51 0.70
N GLY A 68 -14.63 -5.62 -0.10
CA GLY A 68 -15.64 -4.57 -0.20
C GLY A 68 -16.35 -4.30 1.12
N LYS A 69 -16.74 -5.36 1.83
CA LYS A 69 -17.42 -5.25 3.11
C LYS A 69 -16.51 -4.65 4.18
N ILE A 70 -15.25 -5.07 4.22
CA ILE A 70 -14.27 -4.54 5.17
C ILE A 70 -13.96 -3.08 4.85
N PHE A 71 -13.82 -2.75 3.58
CA PHE A 71 -13.60 -1.37 3.14
C PHE A 71 -14.74 -0.46 3.61
N ASP A 72 -16.00 -0.89 3.44
CA ASP A 72 -17.16 -0.14 3.90
C ASP A 72 -17.13 0.05 5.42
N PHE A 73 -16.77 -0.99 6.16
CA PHE A 73 -16.64 -0.93 7.62
C PHE A 73 -15.59 0.10 8.05
N LEU A 74 -14.44 0.14 7.37
CA LEU A 74 -13.33 1.03 7.73
C LEU A 74 -13.57 2.49 7.33
N THR A 75 -14.42 2.74 6.33
CA THR A 75 -14.64 4.10 5.82
C THR A 75 -15.90 4.76 6.38
N LYS A 76 -16.67 4.07 7.19
CA LYS A 76 -17.87 4.63 7.83
C LYS A 76 -17.61 5.27 9.19
#